data_e64a76566c4cf92ea3bb4efe28a9d6df
#
_entry.id   e64a76566c4cf92ea3bb4efe28a9d6df
#
_cell.length_a   1.000
_cell.length_b   1.000
_cell.length_c   1.000
_cell.angle_alpha   90.00
_cell.angle_beta   90.00
_cell.angle_gamma   90.00
#
_symmetry.space_group_name_H-M   'P 1'
#
loop_
_entity.id
_entity.type
_entity.pdbx_description
1 polymer ?
#
loop_
_entity_poly.entity_id
_entity_poly.type
_entity_poly.pdbx_seq_one_letter_code
_entity_poly.pdbx_strand_id
1 'polypeptide(L)'
;MLRRMLGQNIELILLTTPGLGRVKADPAQIEQVIVNLAANARDAMPHGGKLVIETANADLEDGISGKNIGVKPGSYVMLAVSDTGVGMDPETRSRLFEPFFTTKAPGKGSGLGLATVYGAIKQSEGQVTVYSQPNCGTIFEIYLPRVHEAAGEPARKILARGSETILLVDDEEGVRKLVYAVLKSNGYDVLEASNGSAALSAYEKNSHKIDMVLTDVVMPQMNGFEMVKHLVEKTPGLKILYMSGYRDNAVGGSSGEEAPRAFLHKPFTPDSLLAKVREVLDAR
;
A
#
# COMPACT_ATOMS: atom_id res chain seq x y z
N MET A 1 -2.07 -8.86 2.86
CA MET A 1 -2.98 -9.39 1.83
C MET A 1 -2.29 -10.45 0.95
N LEU A 2 -1.21 -10.16 0.25
CA LEU A 2 -0.54 -11.08 -0.69
C LEU A 2 -0.15 -12.44 -0.06
N ARG A 3 0.47 -12.45 1.12
CA ARG A 3 0.87 -13.70 1.81
C ARG A 3 -0.31 -14.66 2.06
N ARG A 4 -1.50 -14.14 2.36
CA ARG A 4 -2.71 -14.98 2.55
C ARG A 4 -3.23 -15.55 1.24
N MET A 5 -3.10 -14.78 0.15
CA MET A 5 -3.55 -15.20 -1.18
C MET A 5 -2.61 -16.24 -1.78
N LEU A 6 -1.31 -16.14 -1.54
CA LEU A 6 -0.29 -17.04 -2.07
C LEU A 6 -0.27 -18.40 -1.35
N GLY A 7 -0.73 -18.46 -0.09
CA GLY A 7 -0.64 -19.68 0.72
C GLY A 7 0.74 -19.89 1.36
N GLN A 8 0.90 -20.99 2.09
CA GLN A 8 2.13 -21.26 2.85
C GLN A 8 3.27 -21.84 2.01
N ASN A 9 2.97 -22.36 0.82
CA ASN A 9 3.94 -23.04 -0.03
C ASN A 9 4.71 -22.11 -0.97
N ILE A 10 4.35 -20.81 -1.02
CA ILE A 10 5.02 -19.82 -1.88
C ILE A 10 5.74 -18.80 -1.00
N GLU A 11 7.06 -18.72 -1.18
CA GLU A 11 7.90 -17.73 -0.53
C GLU A 11 7.73 -16.38 -1.24
N LEU A 12 7.28 -15.35 -0.50
CA LEU A 12 7.17 -13.97 -1.00
C LEU A 12 8.39 -13.17 -0.59
N ILE A 13 9.14 -12.68 -1.57
CA ILE A 13 10.33 -11.84 -1.41
C ILE A 13 10.01 -10.44 -1.96
N LEU A 14 10.27 -9.40 -1.17
CA LEU A 14 10.10 -8.01 -1.58
C LEU A 14 11.47 -7.32 -1.61
N LEU A 15 11.85 -6.81 -2.78
CA LEU A 15 13.08 -6.07 -3.01
C LEU A 15 12.72 -4.62 -3.36
N THR A 16 12.88 -3.72 -2.40
CA THR A 16 12.54 -2.31 -2.59
C THR A 16 13.78 -1.44 -2.64
N THR A 17 13.86 -0.55 -3.64
CA THR A 17 14.98 0.39 -3.77
C THR A 17 14.69 1.67 -2.98
N PRO A 18 15.59 2.11 -2.08
CA PRO A 18 15.50 3.42 -1.46
C PRO A 18 15.57 4.54 -2.51
N GLY A 19 14.80 5.62 -2.31
CA GLY A 19 14.80 6.76 -3.25
C GLY A 19 14.12 6.46 -4.59
N LEU A 20 13.12 5.57 -4.58
CA LEU A 20 12.30 5.28 -5.75
C LEU A 20 11.66 6.55 -6.30
N GLY A 21 11.73 6.75 -7.62
CA GLY A 21 11.11 7.89 -8.33
C GLY A 21 9.59 7.91 -8.15
N ARG A 22 9.00 9.06 -8.44
CA ARG A 22 7.54 9.22 -8.42
C ARG A 22 6.96 8.90 -9.80
N VAL A 23 5.76 8.34 -9.81
CA VAL A 23 4.99 8.04 -11.02
C VAL A 23 3.59 8.63 -10.90
N LYS A 24 2.97 8.97 -12.03
CA LYS A 24 1.57 9.38 -12.08
C LYS A 24 0.72 8.15 -12.40
N ALA A 25 0.16 7.52 -11.36
CA ALA A 25 -0.69 6.35 -11.50
C ALA A 25 -1.77 6.35 -10.42
N ASP A 26 -2.88 5.68 -10.67
CA ASP A 26 -3.90 5.41 -9.66
C ASP A 26 -3.42 4.29 -8.73
N PRO A 27 -3.27 4.54 -7.41
CA PRO A 27 -2.82 3.52 -6.46
C PRO A 27 -3.68 2.26 -6.47
N ALA A 28 -5.01 2.39 -6.62
CA ALA A 28 -5.91 1.23 -6.64
C ALA A 28 -5.70 0.37 -7.88
N GLN A 29 -5.42 0.99 -9.03
CA GLN A 29 -5.08 0.25 -10.25
C GLN A 29 -3.74 -0.47 -10.12
N ILE A 30 -2.73 0.15 -9.53
CA ILE A 30 -1.42 -0.51 -9.31
C ILE A 30 -1.57 -1.67 -8.31
N GLU A 31 -2.35 -1.50 -7.25
CA GLU A 31 -2.66 -2.59 -6.32
C GLU A 31 -3.33 -3.76 -7.05
N GLN A 32 -4.33 -3.49 -7.90
CA GLN A 32 -5.01 -4.50 -8.69
C GLN A 32 -4.06 -5.21 -9.68
N VAL A 33 -3.11 -4.48 -10.27
CA VAL A 33 -2.05 -5.05 -11.12
C VAL A 33 -1.23 -6.06 -10.31
N ILE A 34 -0.74 -5.69 -9.14
CA ILE A 34 0.07 -6.57 -8.29
C ILE A 34 -0.74 -7.81 -7.86
N VAL A 35 -2.00 -7.63 -7.48
CA VAL A 35 -2.89 -8.73 -7.09
C VAL A 35 -3.12 -9.70 -8.24
N ASN A 36 -3.39 -9.21 -9.44
CA ASN A 36 -3.60 -10.04 -10.63
C ASN A 36 -2.34 -10.84 -11.00
N LEU A 37 -1.18 -10.20 -10.98
CA LEU A 37 0.10 -10.87 -11.25
C LEU A 37 0.42 -11.92 -10.19
N ALA A 38 0.23 -11.61 -8.90
CA ALA A 38 0.47 -12.54 -7.81
C ALA A 38 -0.52 -13.73 -7.84
N ALA A 39 -1.78 -13.52 -8.22
CA ALA A 39 -2.74 -14.61 -8.41
C ALA A 39 -2.34 -15.54 -9.58
N ASN A 40 -1.85 -14.98 -10.68
CA ASN A 40 -1.35 -15.77 -11.80
C ASN A 40 -0.09 -16.55 -11.43
N ALA A 41 0.85 -15.94 -10.72
CA ALA A 41 2.04 -16.59 -10.21
C ALA A 41 1.70 -17.76 -9.28
N ARG A 42 0.75 -17.60 -8.35
CA ARG A 42 0.27 -18.67 -7.49
C ARG A 42 -0.28 -19.84 -8.31
N ASP A 43 -1.10 -19.54 -9.30
CA ASP A 43 -1.72 -20.58 -10.13
C ASP A 43 -0.69 -21.31 -11.02
N ALA A 44 0.42 -20.64 -11.37
CA ALA A 44 1.56 -21.22 -12.07
C ALA A 44 2.50 -22.05 -11.16
N MET A 45 2.34 -21.96 -9.84
CA MET A 45 3.17 -22.66 -8.85
C MET A 45 2.35 -23.63 -7.96
N PRO A 46 1.69 -24.66 -8.53
CA PRO A 46 0.81 -25.56 -7.77
C PRO A 46 1.53 -26.37 -6.69
N HIS A 47 2.83 -26.55 -6.82
CA HIS A 47 3.67 -27.27 -5.86
C HIS A 47 4.49 -26.35 -4.96
N GLY A 48 4.17 -25.05 -4.95
CA GLY A 48 4.95 -24.03 -4.26
C GLY A 48 6.07 -23.45 -5.12
N GLY A 49 6.80 -22.48 -4.58
CA GLY A 49 7.87 -21.78 -5.29
C GLY A 49 8.20 -20.43 -4.66
N LYS A 50 8.72 -19.51 -5.45
CA LYS A 50 9.09 -18.17 -5.04
C LYS A 50 8.40 -17.13 -5.90
N LEU A 51 7.85 -16.11 -5.26
CA LEU A 51 7.38 -14.89 -5.90
C LEU A 51 8.24 -13.72 -5.42
N VAL A 52 8.94 -13.09 -6.34
CA VAL A 52 9.76 -11.90 -6.08
C VAL A 52 9.05 -10.69 -6.66
N ILE A 53 8.86 -9.65 -5.85
CA ILE A 53 8.37 -8.35 -6.29
C ILE A 53 9.50 -7.36 -6.05
N GLU A 54 9.97 -6.71 -7.11
CA GLU A 54 11.08 -5.78 -7.07
C GLU A 54 10.67 -4.42 -7.61
N THR A 55 11.21 -3.34 -7.02
CA THR A 55 11.08 -1.99 -7.56
C THR A 55 12.45 -1.36 -7.72
N ALA A 56 12.67 -0.67 -8.84
CA ALA A 56 13.89 0.04 -9.13
C ALA A 56 13.64 1.31 -9.97
N ASN A 57 14.57 2.27 -9.90
CA ASN A 57 14.64 3.32 -10.90
C ASN A 57 15.36 2.76 -12.14
N ALA A 58 14.84 3.03 -13.33
CA ALA A 58 15.39 2.59 -14.59
C ALA A 58 15.50 3.79 -15.56
N ASP A 59 16.72 4.07 -16.03
CA ASP A 59 16.97 5.06 -17.08
C ASP A 59 17.31 4.27 -18.37
N LEU A 60 16.40 4.34 -19.34
CA LEU A 60 16.52 3.62 -20.61
C LEU A 60 17.10 4.58 -21.67
N GLU A 61 18.28 4.22 -22.20
CA GLU A 61 18.96 4.98 -23.25
C GLU A 61 18.62 4.45 -24.64
N ASP A 62 18.76 5.30 -25.68
CA ASP A 62 18.69 4.90 -27.08
C ASP A 62 19.79 3.86 -27.38
N GLY A 63 19.39 2.65 -27.73
CA GLY A 63 20.35 1.57 -28.10
C GLY A 63 20.38 0.38 -27.12
N ILE A 64 20.05 0.54 -25.85
CA ILE A 64 19.83 -0.60 -24.91
C ILE A 64 18.46 -1.24 -25.18
N SER A 65 17.53 -0.48 -25.73
CA SER A 65 16.23 -0.93 -26.28
C SER A 65 16.37 -1.86 -27.50
N GLY A 66 17.55 -2.13 -27.99
CA GLY A 66 17.81 -2.99 -29.15
C GLY A 66 17.48 -4.48 -28.99
N LYS A 67 17.00 -4.88 -27.82
CA LYS A 67 16.41 -6.21 -27.59
C LYS A 67 14.91 -6.09 -27.38
N ASN A 68 14.14 -5.78 -28.43
CA ASN A 68 12.68 -6.01 -28.57
C ASN A 68 11.79 -5.59 -27.37
N ILE A 69 12.17 -4.60 -26.55
CA ILE A 69 11.39 -4.22 -25.36
C ILE A 69 10.24 -3.29 -25.72
N GLY A 70 10.32 -2.57 -26.84
CA GLY A 70 9.27 -1.60 -27.27
C GLY A 70 9.02 -0.44 -26.30
N VAL A 71 9.92 -0.24 -25.34
CA VAL A 71 9.87 0.85 -24.38
C VAL A 71 10.66 2.03 -24.92
N LYS A 72 10.07 3.24 -24.90
CA LYS A 72 10.74 4.46 -25.35
C LYS A 72 11.87 4.82 -24.38
N PRO A 73 12.96 5.47 -24.88
CA PRO A 73 13.97 6.03 -24.00
C PRO A 73 13.37 7.00 -22.99
N GLY A 74 13.90 7.00 -21.77
CA GLY A 74 13.42 7.88 -20.71
C GLY A 74 13.70 7.33 -19.32
N SER A 75 13.33 8.11 -18.31
CA SER A 75 13.43 7.71 -16.92
C SER A 75 12.13 7.07 -16.43
N TYR A 76 12.23 5.91 -15.84
CA TYR A 76 11.10 5.11 -15.38
C TYR A 76 11.28 4.66 -13.94
N VAL A 77 10.17 4.30 -13.33
CA VAL A 77 10.14 3.37 -12.19
C VAL A 77 9.77 2.01 -12.76
N MET A 78 10.60 1.02 -12.49
CA MET A 78 10.35 -0.37 -12.83
C MET A 78 9.73 -1.10 -11.64
N LEU A 79 8.66 -1.84 -11.91
CA LEU A 79 8.08 -2.85 -11.03
C LEU A 79 8.22 -4.20 -11.72
N ALA A 80 9.04 -5.08 -11.16
CA ALA A 80 9.18 -6.44 -11.64
C ALA A 80 8.45 -7.42 -10.71
N VAL A 81 7.72 -8.37 -11.32
CA VAL A 81 7.05 -9.47 -10.62
C VAL A 81 7.53 -10.77 -11.26
N SER A 82 8.28 -11.56 -10.50
CA SER A 82 8.95 -12.78 -10.98
C SER A 82 8.49 -13.99 -10.20
N ASP A 83 8.09 -15.05 -10.88
CA ASP A 83 7.73 -16.33 -10.28
C ASP A 83 8.62 -17.48 -10.80
N THR A 84 8.68 -18.54 -10.03
CA THR A 84 9.40 -19.79 -10.39
C THR A 84 8.44 -20.89 -10.86
N GLY A 85 7.31 -20.51 -11.45
CA GLY A 85 6.27 -21.42 -11.88
C GLY A 85 6.56 -22.16 -13.19
N VAL A 86 5.52 -22.76 -13.73
CA VAL A 86 5.61 -23.57 -14.98
C VAL A 86 5.95 -22.76 -16.23
N GLY A 87 5.90 -21.43 -16.17
CA GLY A 87 6.16 -20.56 -17.30
C GLY A 87 5.15 -20.71 -18.44
N MET A 88 5.50 -20.12 -19.60
CA MET A 88 4.64 -20.09 -20.79
C MET A 88 5.44 -20.40 -22.05
N ASP A 89 4.80 -21.10 -23.00
CA ASP A 89 5.31 -21.28 -24.35
C ASP A 89 5.15 -19.98 -25.18
N PRO A 90 5.81 -19.89 -26.35
CA PRO A 90 5.74 -18.68 -27.19
C PRO A 90 4.33 -18.35 -27.70
N GLU A 91 3.48 -19.33 -27.95
CA GLU A 91 2.11 -19.13 -28.40
C GLU A 91 1.27 -18.52 -27.32
N THR A 92 1.27 -19.08 -26.11
CA THR A 92 0.61 -18.52 -24.92
C THR A 92 1.10 -17.11 -24.64
N ARG A 93 2.44 -16.89 -24.70
CA ARG A 93 3.03 -15.57 -24.45
C ARG A 93 2.58 -14.52 -25.46
N SER A 94 2.36 -14.87 -26.72
CA SER A 94 1.92 -13.91 -27.75
C SER A 94 0.49 -13.41 -27.53
N ARG A 95 -0.34 -14.17 -26.83
CA ARG A 95 -1.77 -13.94 -26.63
C ARG A 95 -2.15 -13.55 -25.22
N LEU A 96 -1.19 -13.49 -24.29
CA LEU A 96 -1.43 -13.39 -22.84
C LEU A 96 -2.23 -12.15 -22.38
N PHE A 97 -2.23 -11.07 -23.19
CA PHE A 97 -2.99 -9.84 -22.93
C PHE A 97 -4.32 -9.77 -23.69
N GLU A 98 -4.64 -10.75 -24.52
CA GLU A 98 -5.95 -10.80 -25.19
C GLU A 98 -7.07 -10.99 -24.15
N PRO A 99 -8.13 -10.17 -24.18
CA PRO A 99 -9.28 -10.36 -23.32
C PRO A 99 -9.88 -11.77 -23.49
N PHE A 100 -10.25 -12.38 -22.36
CA PHE A 100 -10.83 -13.73 -22.28
C PHE A 100 -9.87 -14.89 -22.65
N PHE A 101 -8.63 -14.62 -23.02
CA PHE A 101 -7.65 -15.67 -23.24
C PHE A 101 -7.22 -16.31 -21.92
N THR A 102 -7.30 -17.63 -21.84
CA THR A 102 -6.88 -18.42 -20.68
C THR A 102 -6.47 -19.82 -21.07
N THR A 103 -5.42 -20.33 -20.47
CA THR A 103 -4.98 -21.71 -20.55
C THR A 103 -5.55 -22.59 -19.43
N LYS A 104 -6.31 -22.00 -18.51
CA LYS A 104 -6.95 -22.70 -17.39
C LYS A 104 -8.21 -23.43 -17.84
N ALA A 105 -8.57 -24.50 -17.14
CA ALA A 105 -9.80 -25.24 -17.40
C ALA A 105 -11.05 -24.33 -17.34
N PRO A 106 -12.10 -24.63 -18.10
CA PRO A 106 -13.34 -23.87 -18.10
C PRO A 106 -13.85 -23.62 -16.68
N GLY A 107 -14.16 -22.34 -16.36
CA GLY A 107 -14.65 -21.90 -15.04
C GLY A 107 -13.54 -21.62 -14.01
N LYS A 108 -12.26 -21.91 -14.28
CA LYS A 108 -11.14 -21.64 -13.37
C LYS A 108 -10.36 -20.35 -13.67
N GLY A 109 -10.69 -19.65 -14.74
CA GLY A 109 -10.07 -18.37 -15.09
C GLY A 109 -10.97 -17.56 -15.98
N SER A 110 -11.13 -16.27 -15.70
CA SER A 110 -11.94 -15.34 -16.51
C SER A 110 -11.23 -14.89 -17.78
N GLY A 111 -9.90 -15.07 -17.88
CA GLY A 111 -9.08 -14.52 -18.97
C GLY A 111 -9.01 -12.98 -18.98
N LEU A 112 -9.49 -12.29 -17.93
CA LEU A 112 -9.51 -10.83 -17.86
C LEU A 112 -8.34 -10.24 -17.03
N GLY A 113 -7.72 -11.04 -16.16
CA GLY A 113 -6.72 -10.53 -15.22
C GLY A 113 -5.54 -9.84 -15.89
N LEU A 114 -4.92 -10.45 -16.90
CA LEU A 114 -3.78 -9.86 -17.62
C LEU A 114 -4.19 -8.76 -18.59
N ALA A 115 -5.38 -8.85 -19.19
CA ALA A 115 -5.94 -7.75 -19.98
C ALA A 115 -6.16 -6.50 -19.12
N THR A 116 -6.65 -6.67 -17.88
CA THR A 116 -6.78 -5.57 -16.89
C THR A 116 -5.42 -5.00 -16.52
N VAL A 117 -4.40 -5.84 -16.29
CA VAL A 117 -3.02 -5.39 -16.04
C VAL A 117 -2.54 -4.51 -17.19
N TYR A 118 -2.66 -4.98 -18.42
CA TYR A 118 -2.24 -4.23 -19.61
C TYR A 118 -2.96 -2.88 -19.73
N GLY A 119 -4.28 -2.86 -19.55
CA GLY A 119 -5.10 -1.65 -19.61
C GLY A 119 -4.69 -0.62 -18.56
N ALA A 120 -4.51 -1.03 -17.29
CA ALA A 120 -4.11 -0.17 -16.20
C ALA A 120 -2.72 0.46 -16.42
N ILE A 121 -1.76 -0.35 -16.91
CA ILE A 121 -0.41 0.14 -17.23
C ILE A 121 -0.44 1.11 -18.40
N LYS A 122 -1.21 0.84 -19.47
CA LYS A 122 -1.36 1.76 -20.61
C LYS A 122 -2.04 3.07 -20.23
N GLN A 123 -3.03 3.03 -19.34
CA GLN A 123 -3.69 4.22 -18.80
C GLN A 123 -2.72 5.12 -18.00
N SER A 124 -1.72 4.50 -17.35
CA SER A 124 -0.64 5.21 -16.66
C SER A 124 0.54 5.57 -17.59
N GLU A 125 0.35 5.55 -18.90
CA GLU A 125 1.38 5.81 -19.93
C GLU A 125 2.59 4.85 -19.83
N GLY A 126 2.42 3.74 -19.11
CA GLY A 126 3.45 2.75 -18.86
C GLY A 126 3.58 1.70 -19.97
N GLN A 127 4.56 0.85 -19.79
CA GLN A 127 4.85 -0.29 -20.65
C GLN A 127 5.00 -1.54 -19.81
N VAL A 128 4.67 -2.70 -20.39
CA VAL A 128 4.88 -4.02 -19.76
C VAL A 128 5.59 -4.94 -20.72
N THR A 129 6.63 -5.60 -20.23
CA THR A 129 7.37 -6.65 -20.94
C THR A 129 7.25 -7.96 -20.19
N VAL A 130 7.34 -9.07 -20.90
CA VAL A 130 7.17 -10.41 -20.31
C VAL A 130 8.25 -11.34 -20.83
N TYR A 131 8.98 -11.92 -19.90
CA TYR A 131 9.95 -12.98 -20.16
C TYR A 131 9.41 -14.26 -19.52
N SER A 132 9.23 -15.29 -20.33
CA SER A 132 8.77 -16.59 -19.85
C SER A 132 9.21 -17.68 -20.79
N GLN A 133 9.57 -18.82 -20.20
CA GLN A 133 9.87 -20.06 -20.91
C GLN A 133 9.27 -21.23 -20.14
N PRO A 134 8.86 -22.31 -20.79
CA PRO A 134 8.36 -23.49 -20.10
C PRO A 134 9.31 -23.99 -19.02
N ASN A 135 8.78 -24.20 -17.82
CA ASN A 135 9.49 -24.66 -16.61
C ASN A 135 10.59 -23.71 -16.07
N CYS A 136 10.64 -22.46 -16.55
CA CYS A 136 11.61 -21.46 -16.07
C CYS A 136 10.94 -20.30 -15.31
N GLY A 137 9.62 -20.36 -15.11
CA GLY A 137 8.86 -19.28 -14.49
C GLY A 137 8.55 -18.12 -15.42
N THR A 138 8.07 -17.02 -14.85
CA THR A 138 7.69 -15.82 -15.60
C THR A 138 8.19 -14.57 -14.90
N ILE A 139 8.64 -13.58 -15.67
CA ILE A 139 8.98 -12.24 -15.21
C ILE A 139 8.11 -11.26 -15.98
N PHE A 140 7.34 -10.47 -15.25
CA PHE A 140 6.65 -9.28 -15.73
C PHE A 140 7.45 -8.07 -15.31
N GLU A 141 7.92 -7.25 -16.25
CA GLU A 141 8.54 -5.97 -15.98
C GLU A 141 7.61 -4.85 -16.44
N ILE A 142 7.25 -3.98 -15.53
CA ILE A 142 6.35 -2.85 -15.73
C ILE A 142 7.18 -1.58 -15.61
N TYR A 143 7.17 -0.74 -16.62
CA TYR A 143 7.88 0.53 -16.68
C TYR A 143 6.86 1.67 -16.64
N LEU A 144 6.85 2.42 -15.56
CA LEU A 144 5.99 3.60 -15.37
C LEU A 144 6.86 4.86 -15.53
N PRO A 145 6.48 5.81 -16.40
CA PRO A 145 7.25 7.02 -16.58
C PRO A 145 7.46 7.78 -15.27
N ARG A 146 8.70 8.12 -14.96
CA ARG A 146 8.99 8.99 -13.83
C ARG A 146 8.49 10.39 -14.15
N VAL A 147 7.70 10.95 -13.25
CA VAL A 147 7.39 12.37 -13.29
C VAL A 147 8.64 13.10 -12.82
N HIS A 148 9.35 13.73 -13.77
CA HIS A 148 10.24 14.81 -13.42
C HIS A 148 9.33 15.99 -13.09
N GLU A 149 9.06 16.24 -11.83
CA GLU A 149 8.64 17.57 -11.45
C GLU A 149 9.78 18.47 -11.95
N ALA A 150 9.48 19.32 -12.97
CA ALA A 150 10.34 20.43 -13.31
C ALA A 150 10.74 21.08 -11.98
N ALA A 151 12.04 21.34 -11.79
CA ALA A 151 12.67 21.72 -10.53
C ALA A 151 12.01 22.90 -9.77
N GLY A 152 10.71 22.82 -9.52
CA GLY A 152 10.09 23.17 -8.29
C GLY A 152 10.44 22.01 -7.39
N GLU A 153 11.27 22.23 -6.39
CA GLU A 153 11.32 21.37 -5.22
C GLU A 153 9.90 20.80 -5.06
N PRO A 154 9.71 19.45 -4.84
CA PRO A 154 8.49 19.07 -4.19
C PRO A 154 8.43 20.12 -3.10
N ALA A 155 7.38 20.94 -3.10
CA ALA A 155 7.11 21.59 -1.87
C ALA A 155 7.14 20.42 -0.88
N ARG A 156 8.31 20.16 -0.31
CA ARG A 156 8.40 19.81 1.05
C ARG A 156 7.54 20.94 1.61
N LYS A 157 6.21 20.70 1.63
CA LYS A 157 5.45 21.24 2.71
C LYS A 157 6.35 20.84 3.83
N ILE A 158 7.13 21.79 4.32
CA ILE A 158 7.74 21.70 5.62
C ILE A 158 6.49 21.47 6.43
N LEU A 159 6.15 20.19 6.61
CA LEU A 159 5.08 19.79 7.49
C LEU A 159 5.59 20.41 8.75
N ALA A 160 4.96 21.53 9.13
CA ALA A 160 5.43 22.36 10.22
C ALA A 160 5.69 21.37 11.34
N ARG A 161 6.94 21.36 11.86
CA ARG A 161 7.31 20.44 12.93
C ARG A 161 6.22 20.55 13.94
N GLY A 162 5.54 19.44 14.21
CA GLY A 162 4.49 19.40 15.20
C GLY A 162 5.08 19.72 16.57
N SER A 163 4.30 20.33 17.42
CA SER A 163 4.62 20.48 18.84
C SER A 163 3.49 19.90 19.72
N GLU A 164 2.50 19.35 19.03
CA GLU A 164 1.30 18.81 19.65
C GLU A 164 1.57 17.43 20.24
N THR A 165 0.79 17.09 21.26
CA THR A 165 0.86 15.79 21.92
C THR A 165 -0.18 14.84 21.34
N ILE A 166 0.29 13.70 20.84
CA ILE A 166 -0.54 12.66 20.21
C ILE A 166 -0.57 11.42 21.11
N LEU A 167 -1.78 10.95 21.46
CA LEU A 167 -1.96 9.64 22.06
C LEU A 167 -2.07 8.59 20.95
N LEU A 168 -1.04 7.78 20.80
CA LEU A 168 -0.96 6.68 19.82
C LEU A 168 -1.41 5.38 20.44
N VAL A 169 -2.43 4.74 19.85
CA VAL A 169 -3.02 3.49 20.33
C VAL A 169 -3.03 2.45 19.21
N ASP A 170 -2.29 1.37 19.38
CA ASP A 170 -2.24 0.25 18.44
C ASP A 170 -1.77 -1.00 19.19
N ASP A 171 -2.43 -2.14 19.03
CA ASP A 171 -2.05 -3.38 19.71
C ASP A 171 -0.85 -4.07 19.02
N GLU A 172 -0.61 -3.78 17.75
CA GLU A 172 0.53 -4.31 17.00
C GLU A 172 1.81 -3.52 17.31
N GLU A 173 2.72 -4.10 18.08
CA GLU A 173 3.96 -3.44 18.54
C GLU A 173 4.81 -2.91 17.37
N GLY A 174 4.87 -3.64 16.26
CA GLY A 174 5.64 -3.23 15.06
C GLY A 174 5.11 -1.97 14.43
N VAL A 175 3.79 -1.87 14.25
CA VAL A 175 3.11 -0.68 13.71
C VAL A 175 3.25 0.49 14.68
N ARG A 176 3.00 0.26 15.98
CA ARG A 176 3.10 1.28 17.01
C ARG A 176 4.49 1.90 17.07
N LYS A 177 5.57 1.08 17.07
CA LYS A 177 6.95 1.58 17.04
C LYS A 177 7.29 2.39 15.80
N LEU A 178 6.81 1.94 14.61
CA LEU A 178 7.03 2.66 13.37
C LEU A 178 6.35 4.05 13.41
N VAL A 179 5.08 4.09 13.77
CA VAL A 179 4.30 5.34 13.86
C VAL A 179 4.91 6.28 14.90
N TYR A 180 5.30 5.74 16.06
CA TYR A 180 6.01 6.50 17.10
C TYR A 180 7.28 7.17 16.56
N ALA A 181 8.14 6.40 15.89
CA ALA A 181 9.39 6.92 15.35
C ALA A 181 9.16 8.03 14.31
N VAL A 182 8.17 7.86 13.43
CA VAL A 182 7.81 8.86 12.41
C VAL A 182 7.32 10.14 13.08
N LEU A 183 6.39 10.06 14.03
CA LEU A 183 5.84 11.25 14.71
C LEU A 183 6.92 11.97 15.53
N LYS A 184 7.71 11.24 16.31
CA LYS A 184 8.81 11.81 17.12
C LYS A 184 9.86 12.51 16.28
N SER A 185 10.27 11.93 15.15
CA SER A 185 11.25 12.54 14.25
C SER A 185 10.76 13.83 13.61
N ASN A 186 9.43 14.04 13.59
CA ASN A 186 8.78 15.24 13.05
C ASN A 186 8.31 16.24 14.12
N GLY A 187 8.74 16.05 15.38
CA GLY A 187 8.60 17.05 16.46
C GLY A 187 7.39 16.86 17.38
N TYR A 188 6.50 15.90 17.10
CA TYR A 188 5.35 15.61 17.95
C TYR A 188 5.76 14.98 19.28
N ASP A 189 5.06 15.30 20.36
CA ASP A 189 5.10 14.51 21.57
C ASP A 189 4.15 13.33 21.47
N VAL A 190 4.62 12.11 21.81
CA VAL A 190 3.83 10.89 21.62
C VAL A 190 3.73 10.13 22.93
N LEU A 191 2.49 9.85 23.33
CA LEU A 191 2.15 8.93 24.40
C LEU A 191 1.67 7.63 23.77
N GLU A 192 2.21 6.49 24.17
CA GLU A 192 1.88 5.20 23.60
C GLU A 192 0.93 4.41 24.51
N ALA A 193 -0.02 3.70 23.89
CA ALA A 193 -0.85 2.70 24.55
C ALA A 193 -1.01 1.46 23.65
N SER A 194 -0.94 0.28 24.22
CA SER A 194 -1.04 -0.98 23.50
C SER A 194 -2.46 -1.55 23.40
N ASN A 195 -3.45 -0.88 23.99
CA ASN A 195 -4.86 -1.27 23.96
C ASN A 195 -5.74 -0.12 24.48
N GLY A 196 -7.07 -0.26 24.34
CA GLY A 196 -8.03 0.77 24.74
C GLY A 196 -8.00 1.09 26.23
N SER A 197 -7.84 0.10 27.11
CA SER A 197 -7.80 0.33 28.57
C SER A 197 -6.55 1.10 29.00
N ALA A 198 -5.39 0.79 28.42
CA ALA A 198 -4.17 1.54 28.64
C ALA A 198 -4.28 2.97 28.12
N ALA A 199 -4.94 3.15 26.97
CA ALA A 199 -5.19 4.47 26.39
C ALA A 199 -6.08 5.34 27.29
N LEU A 200 -7.19 4.81 27.82
CA LEU A 200 -8.05 5.53 28.77
C LEU A 200 -7.27 5.94 30.02
N SER A 201 -6.46 5.03 30.58
CA SER A 201 -5.63 5.34 31.75
C SER A 201 -4.55 6.39 31.45
N ALA A 202 -3.93 6.34 30.27
CA ALA A 202 -2.95 7.34 29.83
C ALA A 202 -3.60 8.72 29.61
N TYR A 203 -4.81 8.71 29.04
CA TYR A 203 -5.59 9.92 28.82
C TYR A 203 -5.98 10.60 30.13
N GLU A 204 -6.49 9.86 31.12
CA GLU A 204 -6.88 10.41 32.43
C GLU A 204 -5.73 11.13 33.15
N LYS A 205 -4.51 10.62 32.99
CA LYS A 205 -3.32 11.23 33.60
C LYS A 205 -2.81 12.47 32.84
N ASN A 206 -3.13 12.60 31.54
CA ASN A 206 -2.52 13.59 30.65
C ASN A 206 -3.54 14.37 29.80
N SER A 207 -4.84 14.33 30.10
CA SER A 207 -5.91 14.87 29.24
C SER A 207 -5.71 16.32 28.82
N HIS A 208 -5.13 17.14 29.71
CA HIS A 208 -4.85 18.55 29.45
C HIS A 208 -3.69 18.82 28.48
N LYS A 209 -2.97 17.77 28.06
CA LYS A 209 -1.81 17.86 27.14
C LYS A 209 -2.07 17.18 25.80
N ILE A 210 -3.09 16.31 25.70
CA ILE A 210 -3.34 15.52 24.50
C ILE A 210 -4.19 16.31 23.52
N ASP A 211 -3.61 16.65 22.37
CA ASP A 211 -4.24 17.41 21.30
C ASP A 211 -5.00 16.49 20.32
N MET A 212 -4.52 15.26 20.14
CA MET A 212 -5.11 14.31 19.20
C MET A 212 -4.93 12.86 19.67
N VAL A 213 -5.89 12.00 19.32
CA VAL A 213 -5.80 10.55 19.45
C VAL A 213 -5.64 9.93 18.06
N LEU A 214 -4.60 9.13 17.89
CA LEU A 214 -4.36 8.29 16.71
C LEU A 214 -4.52 6.85 17.13
N THR A 215 -5.58 6.17 16.68
CA THR A 215 -5.93 4.83 17.16
C THR A 215 -6.19 3.83 16.04
N ASP A 216 -5.75 2.59 16.24
CA ASP A 216 -6.27 1.48 15.44
C ASP A 216 -7.77 1.29 15.73
N VAL A 217 -8.52 0.89 14.71
CA VAL A 217 -9.94 0.54 14.82
C VAL A 217 -10.12 -0.81 15.48
N VAL A 218 -9.36 -1.83 15.05
CA VAL A 218 -9.52 -3.22 15.50
C VAL A 218 -8.46 -3.58 16.53
N MET A 219 -8.85 -3.56 17.78
CA MET A 219 -7.99 -3.96 18.89
C MET A 219 -8.71 -4.99 19.79
N PRO A 220 -7.96 -5.89 20.46
CA PRO A 220 -8.53 -6.83 21.41
C PRO A 220 -9.21 -6.14 22.58
N GLN A 221 -10.28 -6.73 23.12
CA GLN A 221 -11.07 -6.33 24.30
C GLN A 221 -11.89 -5.06 24.11
N MET A 222 -11.32 -3.97 23.62
CA MET A 222 -11.97 -2.68 23.38
C MET A 222 -11.49 -2.15 22.04
N ASN A 223 -12.40 -2.00 21.08
CA ASN A 223 -12.07 -1.44 19.78
C ASN A 223 -11.88 0.08 19.83
N GLY A 224 -11.25 0.65 18.77
CA GLY A 224 -10.94 2.07 18.73
C GLY A 224 -12.17 2.98 18.81
N PHE A 225 -13.32 2.56 18.25
CA PHE A 225 -14.55 3.34 18.32
C PHE A 225 -15.13 3.40 19.73
N GLU A 226 -15.16 2.27 20.44
CA GLU A 226 -15.62 2.20 21.83
C GLU A 226 -14.74 3.06 22.74
N MET A 227 -13.41 2.94 22.61
CA MET A 227 -12.46 3.74 23.36
C MET A 227 -12.67 5.24 23.10
N VAL A 228 -12.77 5.66 21.86
CA VAL A 228 -12.95 7.07 21.49
C VAL A 228 -14.28 7.62 22.00
N LYS A 229 -15.35 6.84 22.00
CA LYS A 229 -16.63 7.25 22.57
C LYS A 229 -16.47 7.71 24.03
N HIS A 230 -15.76 6.95 24.85
CA HIS A 230 -15.48 7.33 26.26
C HIS A 230 -14.61 8.58 26.36
N LEU A 231 -13.67 8.80 25.41
CA LEU A 231 -12.81 9.99 25.42
C LEU A 231 -13.57 11.26 25.02
N VAL A 232 -14.40 11.18 23.99
CA VAL A 232 -15.18 12.32 23.48
C VAL A 232 -16.28 12.74 24.45
N GLU A 233 -16.88 11.80 25.20
CA GLU A 233 -17.82 12.11 26.30
C GLU A 233 -17.16 12.97 27.39
N LYS A 234 -15.87 12.77 27.66
CA LYS A 234 -15.09 13.55 28.63
C LYS A 234 -14.54 14.86 28.05
N THR A 235 -14.21 14.87 26.78
CA THR A 235 -13.58 16.02 26.10
C THR A 235 -14.20 16.22 24.72
N PRO A 236 -15.32 16.92 24.64
CA PRO A 236 -15.93 17.30 23.36
C PRO A 236 -14.95 18.14 22.53
N GLY A 237 -14.75 17.75 21.26
CA GLY A 237 -13.81 18.45 20.35
C GLY A 237 -12.40 17.86 20.30
N LEU A 238 -12.12 16.78 21.04
CA LEU A 238 -10.88 16.04 20.92
C LEU A 238 -10.71 15.55 19.47
N LYS A 239 -9.57 15.83 18.87
CA LYS A 239 -9.25 15.45 17.48
C LYS A 239 -8.92 13.97 17.42
N ILE A 240 -9.55 13.27 16.48
CA ILE A 240 -9.43 11.80 16.34
C ILE A 240 -9.03 11.45 14.93
N LEU A 241 -8.00 10.59 14.78
CA LEU A 241 -7.62 9.96 13.55
C LEU A 241 -7.62 8.44 13.74
N TYR A 242 -8.42 7.73 12.95
CA TYR A 242 -8.48 6.28 12.98
C TYR A 242 -7.51 5.68 11.96
N MET A 243 -6.74 4.68 12.37
CA MET A 243 -5.99 3.80 11.47
C MET A 243 -6.86 2.57 11.18
N SER A 244 -7.14 2.28 9.92
CA SER A 244 -8.02 1.18 9.54
C SER A 244 -7.41 0.27 8.49
N GLY A 245 -7.60 -1.05 8.63
CA GLY A 245 -7.33 -2.03 7.60
C GLY A 245 -8.52 -2.20 6.64
N TYR A 246 -8.32 -2.93 5.55
CA TYR A 246 -9.31 -3.15 4.48
C TYR A 246 -10.66 -3.79 4.90
N ARG A 247 -10.74 -4.33 6.14
CA ARG A 247 -11.95 -5.00 6.67
C ARG A 247 -12.81 -4.13 7.57
N ASP A 248 -12.35 -2.93 7.91
CA ASP A 248 -12.95 -2.14 8.98
C ASP A 248 -14.11 -1.27 8.50
N ASN A 249 -14.27 -1.10 7.19
CA ASN A 249 -15.36 -0.32 6.57
C ASN A 249 -16.77 -0.90 6.81
N ALA A 250 -16.87 -2.15 7.29
CA ALA A 250 -18.14 -2.81 7.55
C ALA A 250 -18.67 -2.63 8.99
N VAL A 251 -17.85 -2.14 9.93
CA VAL A 251 -18.21 -2.06 11.36
C VAL A 251 -18.78 -0.68 11.75
N GLY A 252 -18.68 0.31 10.86
CA GLY A 252 -19.13 1.69 11.12
C GLY A 252 -20.59 2.02 10.78
N GLY A 253 -21.40 1.05 10.39
CA GLY A 253 -22.70 1.25 9.73
C GLY A 253 -23.95 0.98 10.56
N SER A 254 -24.05 1.37 11.85
CA SER A 254 -25.36 1.38 12.52
C SER A 254 -25.35 2.11 13.87
N SER A 255 -25.27 3.40 13.84
CA SER A 255 -25.93 4.30 14.80
C SER A 255 -25.71 5.74 14.34
N GLY A 256 -26.82 6.40 13.97
CA GLY A 256 -26.86 7.71 13.35
C GLY A 256 -26.50 8.84 14.29
N GLU A 257 -25.22 9.17 14.32
CA GLU A 257 -24.71 10.49 14.74
C GLU A 257 -23.32 10.64 14.09
N GLU A 258 -23.27 11.32 12.94
CA GLU A 258 -22.07 11.52 12.13
C GLU A 258 -21.33 12.80 12.59
N ALA A 259 -20.34 12.63 13.43
CA ALA A 259 -19.19 13.54 13.36
C ALA A 259 -18.27 13.07 12.21
N PRO A 260 -17.70 13.95 11.37
CA PRO A 260 -16.82 13.55 10.29
C PRO A 260 -15.60 12.84 10.87
N ARG A 261 -15.53 11.52 10.65
CA ARG A 261 -14.45 10.66 11.15
C ARG A 261 -13.29 10.71 10.18
N ALA A 262 -12.10 11.11 10.62
CA ALA A 262 -10.90 11.06 9.82
C ALA A 262 -10.28 9.65 9.87
N PHE A 263 -9.96 9.09 8.69
CA PHE A 263 -9.36 7.77 8.55
C PHE A 263 -8.03 7.84 7.80
N LEU A 264 -7.07 7.02 8.25
CA LEU A 264 -5.84 6.69 7.56
C LEU A 264 -5.83 5.18 7.26
N HIS A 265 -5.87 4.82 5.99
CA HIS A 265 -5.93 3.41 5.59
C HIS A 265 -4.56 2.74 5.65
N LYS A 266 -4.49 1.57 6.30
CA LYS A 266 -3.32 0.68 6.29
C LYS A 266 -3.31 -0.15 4.98
N PRO A 267 -2.13 -0.27 4.28
CA PRO A 267 -0.82 0.28 4.62
C PRO A 267 -0.68 1.75 4.24
N PHE A 268 0.04 2.51 5.03
CA PHE A 268 0.33 3.93 4.79
C PHE A 268 1.84 4.22 4.80
N THR A 269 2.24 5.28 4.11
CA THR A 269 3.63 5.78 4.12
C THR A 269 3.84 6.81 5.24
N PRO A 270 5.10 7.06 5.70
CA PRO A 270 5.39 8.13 6.63
C PRO A 270 4.83 9.49 6.20
N ASP A 271 4.94 9.84 4.92
CA ASP A 271 4.44 11.11 4.38
C ASP A 271 2.92 11.21 4.44
N SER A 272 2.18 10.11 4.11
CA SER A 272 0.72 10.09 4.19
C SER A 272 0.21 10.17 5.63
N LEU A 273 0.91 9.52 6.58
CA LEU A 273 0.63 9.63 8.01
C LEU A 273 0.76 11.09 8.47
N LEU A 274 1.90 11.73 8.19
CA LEU A 274 2.17 13.11 8.62
C LEU A 274 1.21 14.12 7.99
N ALA A 275 0.90 13.94 6.71
CA ALA A 275 -0.07 14.78 6.01
C ALA A 275 -1.47 14.68 6.64
N LYS A 276 -1.92 13.45 6.97
CA LYS A 276 -3.24 13.23 7.57
C LYS A 276 -3.31 13.71 9.02
N VAL A 277 -2.24 13.51 9.80
CA VAL A 277 -2.10 14.05 11.15
C VAL A 277 -2.23 15.58 11.13
N ARG A 278 -1.53 16.25 10.21
CA ARG A 278 -1.59 17.71 10.08
C ARG A 278 -2.97 18.18 9.62
N GLU A 279 -3.60 17.50 8.66
CA GLU A 279 -4.96 17.80 8.21
C GLU A 279 -5.95 17.81 9.38
N VAL A 280 -5.89 16.80 10.26
CA VAL A 280 -6.79 16.67 11.42
C VAL A 280 -6.47 17.70 12.49
N LEU A 281 -5.19 17.96 12.76
CA LEU A 281 -4.77 18.97 13.74
C LEU A 281 -5.12 20.40 13.31
N ASP A 282 -5.11 20.68 12.01
CA ASP A 282 -5.42 22.02 11.46
C ASP A 282 -6.92 22.23 11.17
N ALA A 283 -7.73 21.15 11.17
CA ALA A 283 -9.18 21.26 11.03
C ALA A 283 -9.77 22.12 12.17
N ARG A 284 -10.59 23.11 11.82
CA ARG A 284 -11.26 24.03 12.77
C ARG A 284 -12.51 23.40 13.33
#